data_62550fb6da6a10829b9db97e0e4710c0
#
_entry.id   62550fb6da6a10829b9db97e0e4710c0
#
_cell.length_a   1.000
_cell.length_b   1.000
_cell.length_c   1.000
_cell.angle_alpha   90.00
_cell.angle_beta   90.00
_cell.angle_gamma   90.00
#
_symmetry.space_group_name_H-M   'P 1'
#
loop_
_entity.id
_entity.type
_entity.pdbx_description
1 polymer ?
#
loop_
_entity_poly.entity_id
_entity_poly.type
_entity_poly.pdbx_seq_one_letter_code
_entity_poly.pdbx_strand_id
1 'polypeptide(L)'
;FQDAPSDAAVGKNTWVVRTAVNDGWMRLEKPLSLYKQFMIEAFASVALIGILSFFTDFGTVYAFIALLPLGLVWKAFKMADDWMVKWNNPEADRQKVPYELLLVNVSTIGIHFLTGMLLTLGFLISTWI
;
A
#
# COMPACT_ATOMS: atom_id res chain seq x y z
N PHE A 1 -7.62 -7.33 2.19
CA PHE A 1 -7.90 -8.08 0.96
C PHE A 1 -8.08 -9.57 1.23
N GLN A 2 -7.14 -10.19 1.94
CA GLN A 2 -7.11 -11.63 2.21
C GLN A 2 -8.42 -12.14 2.80
N ASP A 3 -8.99 -11.42 3.75
CA ASP A 3 -10.19 -11.81 4.48
C ASP A 3 -11.49 -11.30 3.85
N ALA A 4 -11.42 -10.59 2.71
CA ALA A 4 -12.58 -9.95 2.12
C ALA A 4 -13.74 -10.92 1.81
N PRO A 5 -13.52 -12.14 1.29
CA PRO A 5 -14.60 -13.09 1.06
C PRO A 5 -15.25 -13.58 2.35
N SER A 6 -14.46 -13.87 3.39
CA SER A 6 -14.97 -14.30 4.69
C SER A 6 -15.66 -13.16 5.44
N ASP A 7 -15.13 -11.95 5.36
CA ASP A 7 -15.75 -10.75 5.91
C ASP A 7 -17.13 -10.50 5.26
N ALA A 8 -17.21 -10.61 3.93
CA ALA A 8 -18.48 -10.47 3.21
C ALA A 8 -19.50 -11.55 3.59
N ALA A 9 -19.04 -12.82 3.74
CA ALA A 9 -19.91 -13.94 4.08
C ALA A 9 -20.56 -13.80 5.46
N VAL A 10 -19.91 -13.10 6.41
CA VAL A 10 -20.46 -12.83 7.75
C VAL A 10 -21.07 -11.43 7.88
N GLY A 11 -21.26 -10.73 6.76
CA GLY A 11 -21.85 -9.39 6.73
C GLY A 11 -20.95 -8.28 7.26
N LYS A 12 -19.66 -8.53 7.42
CA LYS A 12 -18.68 -7.54 7.88
C LYS A 12 -18.34 -6.58 6.75
N ASN A 13 -18.68 -5.32 6.93
CA ASN A 13 -18.63 -4.29 5.90
C ASN A 13 -17.29 -3.52 5.92
N THR A 14 -16.17 -4.24 5.68
CA THR A 14 -14.85 -3.61 5.58
C THR A 14 -14.72 -2.72 4.35
N TRP A 15 -13.71 -1.85 4.34
CA TRP A 15 -13.45 -0.98 3.19
C TRP A 15 -13.26 -1.77 1.88
N VAL A 16 -12.55 -2.89 1.92
CA VAL A 16 -12.34 -3.75 0.75
C VAL A 16 -13.67 -4.33 0.28
N VAL A 17 -14.48 -4.87 1.20
CA VAL A 17 -15.81 -5.43 0.88
C VAL A 17 -16.72 -4.38 0.26
N ARG A 18 -16.74 -3.14 0.80
CA ARG A 18 -17.58 -2.05 0.27
C ARG A 18 -17.18 -1.57 -1.12
N THR A 19 -15.90 -1.67 -1.47
CA THR A 19 -15.39 -1.20 -2.75
C THR A 19 -15.30 -2.29 -3.81
N ALA A 20 -15.38 -3.57 -3.39
CA ALA A 20 -15.44 -4.72 -4.28
C ALA A 20 -16.78 -4.76 -5.03
N VAL A 21 -16.77 -5.33 -6.23
CA VAL A 21 -17.98 -5.68 -6.99
C VAL A 21 -18.25 -7.17 -6.79
N ASN A 22 -19.47 -7.53 -6.40
CA ASN A 22 -19.87 -8.92 -6.18
C ASN A 22 -20.97 -9.28 -7.20
N ASP A 23 -20.58 -9.94 -8.29
CA ASP A 23 -21.42 -10.42 -9.38
C ASP A 23 -21.25 -11.94 -9.62
N GLY A 24 -21.32 -12.71 -8.53
CA GLY A 24 -21.10 -14.16 -8.51
C GLY A 24 -19.68 -14.52 -8.06
N TRP A 25 -18.70 -13.65 -8.26
CA TRP A 25 -17.37 -13.70 -7.69
C TRP A 25 -16.93 -12.30 -7.25
N MET A 26 -16.29 -12.20 -6.10
CA MET A 26 -15.84 -10.91 -5.58
C MET A 26 -14.70 -10.35 -6.42
N ARG A 27 -14.94 -9.27 -7.13
CA ARG A 27 -13.96 -8.56 -7.97
C ARG A 27 -13.25 -7.51 -7.14
N LEU A 28 -11.93 -7.59 -7.12
CA LEU A 28 -11.07 -6.79 -6.25
C LEU A 28 -10.20 -5.76 -7.00
N GLU A 29 -10.44 -5.55 -8.30
CA GLU A 29 -9.68 -4.61 -9.13
C GLU A 29 -9.77 -3.18 -8.59
N LYS A 30 -10.97 -2.74 -8.21
CA LYS A 30 -11.17 -1.39 -7.66
C LYS A 30 -10.49 -1.22 -6.30
N PRO A 31 -10.65 -2.11 -5.31
CA PRO A 31 -9.87 -2.05 -4.08
C PRO A 31 -8.37 -2.03 -4.33
N LEU A 32 -7.86 -2.84 -5.26
CA LEU A 32 -6.43 -2.88 -5.58
C LEU A 32 -5.94 -1.56 -6.20
N SER A 33 -6.71 -0.99 -7.11
CA SER A 33 -6.42 0.32 -7.70
C SER A 33 -6.34 1.41 -6.64
N LEU A 34 -7.28 1.45 -5.70
CA LEU A 34 -7.28 2.41 -4.59
C LEU A 34 -6.10 2.19 -3.63
N TYR A 35 -5.73 0.93 -3.35
CA TYR A 35 -4.52 0.63 -2.58
C TYR A 35 -3.28 1.24 -3.23
N LYS A 36 -3.09 1.04 -4.53
CA LYS A 36 -1.95 1.62 -5.26
C LYS A 36 -1.98 3.14 -5.25
N GLN A 37 -3.15 3.73 -5.45
CA GLN A 37 -3.33 5.18 -5.39
C GLN A 37 -2.92 5.74 -4.03
N PHE A 38 -3.40 5.16 -2.92
CA PHE A 38 -3.03 5.62 -1.58
C PHE A 38 -1.54 5.48 -1.28
N MET A 39 -0.90 4.42 -1.79
CA MET A 39 0.55 4.28 -1.67
C MET A 39 1.29 5.39 -2.42
N ILE A 40 0.85 5.73 -3.64
CA ILE A 40 1.44 6.82 -4.44
C ILE A 40 1.24 8.16 -3.74
N GLU A 41 0.02 8.44 -3.24
CA GLU A 41 -0.30 9.68 -2.53
C GLU A 41 0.53 9.85 -1.24
N ALA A 42 0.77 8.74 -0.50
CA ALA A 42 1.62 8.77 0.68
C ALA A 42 3.06 9.19 0.33
N PHE A 43 3.65 8.61 -0.71
CA PHE A 43 5.01 8.98 -1.16
C PHE A 43 5.06 10.37 -1.79
N ALA A 44 4.01 10.78 -2.51
CA ALA A 44 3.88 12.15 -3.02
C ALA A 44 3.83 13.16 -1.87
N SER A 45 3.15 12.83 -0.76
CA SER A 45 3.11 13.68 0.43
C SER A 45 4.49 13.81 1.09
N VAL A 46 5.26 12.72 1.16
CA VAL A 46 6.66 12.76 1.64
C VAL A 46 7.53 13.65 0.74
N ALA A 47 7.40 13.50 -0.58
CA ALA A 47 8.12 14.35 -1.53
C ALA A 47 7.73 15.82 -1.38
N LEU A 48 6.45 16.11 -1.17
CA LEU A 48 5.94 17.46 -0.96
C LEU A 48 6.54 18.09 0.31
N ILE A 49 6.67 17.35 1.41
CA ILE A 49 7.34 17.84 2.63
C ILE A 49 8.78 18.27 2.32
N GLY A 50 9.53 17.44 1.57
CA GLY A 50 10.89 17.78 1.17
C GLY A 50 10.95 19.01 0.25
N ILE A 51 10.01 19.15 -0.69
CA ILE A 51 9.94 20.31 -1.61
C ILE A 51 9.57 21.58 -0.85
N LEU A 52 8.59 21.53 0.05
CA LEU A 52 8.15 22.69 0.81
C LEU A 52 9.25 23.29 1.68
N SER A 53 10.22 22.47 2.14
CA SER A 53 11.36 22.95 2.91
C SER A 53 12.26 23.95 2.18
N PHE A 54 12.19 24.02 0.85
CA PHE A 54 12.93 25.04 0.07
C PHE A 54 12.25 26.41 0.02
N PHE A 55 10.97 26.47 0.36
CA PHE A 55 10.15 27.68 0.20
C PHE A 55 9.54 28.15 1.52
N THR A 56 9.57 27.33 2.55
CA THR A 56 8.92 27.58 3.84
C THR A 56 9.73 26.97 4.97
N ASP A 57 9.46 27.36 6.20
CA ASP A 57 10.02 26.70 7.40
C ASP A 57 9.30 25.37 7.74
N PHE A 58 8.38 24.92 6.86
CA PHE A 58 7.67 23.67 7.02
C PHE A 58 8.41 22.53 6.34
N GLY A 59 8.74 21.50 7.12
CA GLY A 59 9.39 20.29 6.61
C GLY A 59 10.92 20.36 6.64
N THR A 60 11.54 19.43 5.96
CA THR A 60 13.01 19.32 5.86
C THR A 60 13.40 18.66 4.54
N VAL A 61 14.50 19.12 3.94
CA VAL A 61 15.08 18.50 2.74
C VAL A 61 15.48 17.03 2.99
N TYR A 62 15.80 16.69 4.24
CA TYR A 62 16.12 15.31 4.64
C TYR A 62 14.91 14.36 4.57
N ALA A 63 13.68 14.89 4.41
CA ALA A 63 12.49 14.06 4.14
C ALA A 63 12.65 13.19 2.87
N PHE A 64 13.46 13.62 1.89
CA PHE A 64 13.73 12.82 0.68
C PHE A 64 14.38 11.46 0.97
N ILE A 65 15.04 11.28 2.11
CA ILE A 65 15.57 9.98 2.54
C ILE A 65 14.45 8.94 2.66
N ALA A 66 13.25 9.37 3.06
CA ALA A 66 12.09 8.50 3.18
C ALA A 66 11.49 8.05 1.83
N LEU A 67 12.01 8.51 0.70
CA LEU A 67 11.66 8.00 -0.64
C LEU A 67 12.49 6.77 -1.04
N LEU A 68 13.53 6.39 -0.31
CA LEU A 68 14.36 5.22 -0.61
C LEU A 68 13.55 3.91 -0.79
N PRO A 69 12.45 3.67 -0.02
CA PRO A 69 11.63 2.47 -0.22
C PRO A 69 10.80 2.43 -1.52
N LEU A 70 10.81 3.44 -2.39
CA LEU A 70 10.02 3.44 -3.64
C LEU A 70 10.26 2.21 -4.53
N GLY A 71 11.49 1.68 -4.56
CA GLY A 71 11.77 0.44 -5.28
C GLY A 71 11.02 -0.78 -4.72
N LEU A 72 10.77 -0.80 -3.41
CA LEU A 72 9.98 -1.84 -2.75
C LEU A 72 8.48 -1.68 -3.05
N VAL A 73 8.00 -0.44 -3.17
CA VAL A 73 6.61 -0.15 -3.58
C VAL A 73 6.33 -0.73 -4.95
N TRP A 74 7.22 -0.49 -5.91
CA TRP A 74 7.08 -1.05 -7.26
C TRP A 74 7.01 -2.58 -7.24
N LYS A 75 7.88 -3.21 -6.45
CA LYS A 75 7.87 -4.68 -6.27
C LYS A 75 6.56 -5.16 -5.64
N ALA A 76 6.06 -4.47 -4.62
CA ALA A 76 4.78 -4.80 -3.98
C ALA A 76 3.60 -4.67 -4.96
N PHE A 77 3.60 -3.63 -5.81
CA PHE A 77 2.57 -3.46 -6.85
C PHE A 77 2.60 -4.61 -7.86
N LYS A 78 3.78 -4.99 -8.34
CA LYS A 78 3.91 -6.12 -9.25
C LYS A 78 3.41 -7.42 -8.62
N MET A 79 3.79 -7.71 -7.37
CA MET A 79 3.30 -8.89 -6.64
C MET A 79 1.77 -8.87 -6.50
N ALA A 80 1.18 -7.70 -6.25
CA ALA A 80 -0.27 -7.55 -6.13
C ALA A 80 -0.98 -7.75 -7.48
N ASP A 81 -0.39 -7.29 -8.59
CA ASP A 81 -0.92 -7.55 -9.94
C ASP A 81 -0.84 -9.03 -10.31
N ASP A 82 0.29 -9.67 -10.05
CA ASP A 82 0.48 -11.11 -10.30
C ASP A 82 -0.53 -11.94 -9.47
N TRP A 83 -0.79 -11.51 -8.24
CA TRP A 83 -1.82 -12.13 -7.40
C TRP A 83 -3.23 -11.91 -7.98
N MET A 84 -3.55 -10.71 -8.49
CA MET A 84 -4.86 -10.42 -9.08
C MET A 84 -5.16 -11.30 -10.30
N VAL A 85 -4.13 -11.61 -11.12
CA VAL A 85 -4.28 -12.56 -12.24
C VAL A 85 -4.70 -13.93 -11.72
N LYS A 86 -4.11 -14.41 -10.64
CA LYS A 86 -4.49 -15.69 -10.00
C LYS A 86 -5.90 -15.62 -9.41
N TRP A 87 -6.23 -14.51 -8.73
CA TRP A 87 -7.54 -14.30 -8.13
C TRP A 87 -8.67 -14.38 -9.15
N ASN A 88 -8.46 -13.84 -10.34
CA ASN A 88 -9.45 -13.82 -11.41
C ASN A 88 -9.48 -15.11 -12.23
N ASN A 89 -8.56 -16.06 -12.01
CA ASN A 89 -8.58 -17.35 -12.69
C ASN A 89 -9.72 -18.23 -12.13
N PRO A 90 -10.69 -18.68 -12.97
CA PRO A 90 -11.79 -19.53 -12.52
C PRO A 90 -11.35 -20.88 -11.94
N GLU A 91 -10.19 -21.39 -12.41
CA GLU A 91 -9.61 -22.67 -11.99
C GLU A 91 -8.76 -22.57 -10.71
N ALA A 92 -8.55 -21.36 -10.19
CA ALA A 92 -7.72 -21.17 -9.01
C ALA A 92 -8.36 -21.77 -7.75
N ASP A 93 -7.51 -22.31 -6.88
CA ASP A 93 -7.95 -22.78 -5.55
C ASP A 93 -8.38 -21.58 -4.68
N ARG A 94 -9.68 -21.40 -4.57
CA ARG A 94 -10.33 -20.28 -3.85
C ARG A 94 -10.03 -20.27 -2.34
N GLN A 95 -9.52 -21.38 -1.80
CA GLN A 95 -9.12 -21.44 -0.39
C GLN A 95 -7.68 -20.98 -0.20
N LYS A 96 -6.81 -21.19 -1.18
CA LYS A 96 -5.37 -20.87 -1.07
C LYS A 96 -5.01 -19.48 -1.57
N VAL A 97 -5.62 -19.04 -2.68
CA VAL A 97 -5.28 -17.77 -3.31
C VAL A 97 -5.33 -16.56 -2.35
N PRO A 98 -6.30 -16.43 -1.42
CA PRO A 98 -6.28 -15.33 -0.46
C PRO A 98 -5.00 -15.28 0.39
N TYR A 99 -4.48 -16.44 0.80
CA TYR A 99 -3.29 -16.51 1.65
C TYR A 99 -1.99 -16.16 0.91
N GLU A 100 -1.96 -16.29 -0.42
CA GLU A 100 -0.81 -15.88 -1.23
C GLU A 100 -0.60 -14.36 -1.20
N LEU A 101 -1.63 -13.59 -0.86
CA LEU A 101 -1.53 -12.14 -0.68
C LEU A 101 -0.79 -11.73 0.60
N LEU A 102 -0.51 -12.65 1.51
CA LEU A 102 0.17 -12.36 2.77
C LEU A 102 1.51 -11.65 2.55
N LEU A 103 2.27 -12.05 1.52
CA LEU A 103 3.55 -11.41 1.20
C LEU A 103 3.39 -9.94 0.78
N VAL A 104 2.32 -9.60 0.07
CA VAL A 104 2.01 -8.21 -0.28
C VAL A 104 1.67 -7.40 0.98
N ASN A 105 0.87 -7.98 1.88
CA ASN A 105 0.50 -7.32 3.14
C ASN A 105 1.73 -7.06 4.02
N VAL A 106 2.59 -8.07 4.22
CA VAL A 106 3.83 -7.94 4.99
C VAL A 106 4.77 -6.90 4.36
N SER A 107 4.93 -6.94 3.03
CA SER A 107 5.74 -5.95 2.31
C SER A 107 5.20 -4.54 2.49
N THR A 108 3.88 -4.35 2.43
CA THR A 108 3.22 -3.05 2.63
C THR A 108 3.48 -2.50 4.03
N ILE A 109 3.30 -3.33 5.06
CA ILE A 109 3.59 -2.96 6.45
C ILE A 109 5.06 -2.57 6.60
N GLY A 110 5.98 -3.38 6.06
CA GLY A 110 7.41 -3.11 6.09
C GLY A 110 7.79 -1.80 5.39
N ILE A 111 7.20 -1.50 4.24
CA ILE A 111 7.40 -0.26 3.49
C ILE A 111 6.95 0.95 4.34
N HIS A 112 5.75 0.90 4.91
CA HIS A 112 5.23 1.99 5.76
C HIS A 112 6.12 2.22 6.99
N PHE A 113 6.50 1.14 7.67
CA PHE A 113 7.37 1.22 8.84
C PHE A 113 8.73 1.85 8.48
N LEU A 114 9.37 1.36 7.41
CA LEU A 114 10.65 1.88 6.95
C LEU A 114 10.55 3.35 6.52
N THR A 115 9.52 3.71 5.77
CA THR A 115 9.28 5.09 5.35
C THR A 115 9.09 6.01 6.56
N GLY A 116 8.29 5.59 7.55
CA GLY A 116 8.09 6.35 8.78
C GLY A 116 9.37 6.55 9.59
N MET A 117 10.19 5.48 9.73
CA MET A 117 11.49 5.58 10.40
C MET A 117 12.44 6.54 9.67
N LEU A 118 12.54 6.44 8.34
CA LEU A 118 13.41 7.30 7.54
C LEU A 118 12.95 8.76 7.56
N LEU A 119 11.63 9.00 7.54
CA LEU A 119 11.08 10.34 7.67
C LEU A 119 11.38 10.94 9.05
N THR A 120 11.20 10.17 10.12
CA THR A 120 11.57 10.58 11.47
C THR A 120 13.06 10.90 11.58
N LEU A 121 13.91 10.06 10.99
CA LEU A 121 15.35 10.29 10.94
C LEU A 121 15.67 11.59 10.20
N GLY A 122 15.01 11.87 9.07
CA GLY A 122 15.18 13.12 8.32
C GLY A 122 14.88 14.35 9.18
N PHE A 123 13.78 14.32 9.95
CA PHE A 123 13.46 15.40 10.87
C PHE A 123 14.48 15.53 12.02
N LEU A 124 14.93 14.40 12.59
CA LEU A 124 15.96 14.43 13.63
C LEU A 124 17.27 15.04 13.12
N ILE A 125 17.72 14.66 11.93
CA ILE A 125 18.95 15.25 11.34
C ILE A 125 18.79 16.76 11.19
N SER A 126 17.63 17.25 10.76
CA SER A 126 17.38 18.68 10.59
C SER A 126 17.40 19.48 11.89
N THR A 127 17.26 18.84 13.05
CA THR A 127 17.36 19.52 14.35
C THR A 127 18.79 19.68 14.86
N TRP A 128 19.76 18.96 14.24
CA TRP A 128 21.15 18.94 14.66
C TRP A 128 22.07 19.77 13.74
N ILE A 129 21.53 20.19 12.60
CA ILE A 129 22.25 20.97 11.59
C ILE A 129 21.57 22.33 11.40
#